data_785b94ed5e428b02fe2decf543f57b83
#
_entry.id   785b94ed5e428b02fe2decf543f57b83
#
_cell.length_a   1.000
_cell.length_b   1.000
_cell.length_c   1.000
_cell.angle_alpha   90.00
_cell.angle_beta   90.00
_cell.angle_gamma   90.00
#
_symmetry.space_group_name_H-M   'P 1'
#
loop_
_entity.id
_entity.type
_entity.pdbx_description
1 polymer ?
#
loop_
_entity_poly.entity_id
_entity_poly.type
_entity_poly.pdbx_seq_one_letter_code
_entity_poly.pdbx_strand_id
1 'polypeptide(L)'
;MGTITTKDGTKIAYKDWGKGQPILFSHGWPLAGDAWEAQMLFFGQNGYRVIAHDRRSHGGSDQTWDGNNMDQYADDLAELIETLDLKDLIMIGHSTGGGEVAHYIGRHGSKRVAKVVLVGAVPPLMLKTEANPEGTPLEVFDGIRKGTATNRSQFFKDLT
;
A
#
# COMPACT_ATOMS: atom_id res chain seq x y z
N MET A 1 -13.51 -9.24 7.67
CA MET A 1 -12.34 -8.35 7.76
C MET A 1 -11.48 -8.87 8.89
N GLY A 2 -10.20 -9.08 8.65
CA GLY A 2 -9.22 -9.47 9.66
C GLY A 2 -8.40 -8.26 10.13
N THR A 3 -7.63 -8.46 11.20
CA THR A 3 -6.71 -7.45 11.72
C THR A 3 -5.46 -8.16 12.22
N ILE A 4 -4.28 -7.64 11.91
CA ILE A 4 -3.03 -7.98 12.59
C ILE A 4 -2.63 -6.83 13.51
N THR A 5 -1.79 -7.12 14.49
CA THR A 5 -1.12 -6.09 15.30
C THR A 5 0.37 -6.18 15.01
N THR A 6 0.94 -5.09 14.52
CA THR A 6 2.36 -4.98 14.21
C THR A 6 3.21 -4.87 15.48
N LYS A 7 4.53 -5.00 15.37
CA LYS A 7 5.47 -4.95 16.50
C LYS A 7 5.42 -3.62 17.27
N ASP A 8 5.06 -2.54 16.59
CA ASP A 8 4.88 -1.22 17.24
C ASP A 8 3.49 -1.03 17.85
N GLY A 9 2.62 -2.06 17.79
CA GLY A 9 1.28 -2.05 18.35
C GLY A 9 0.19 -1.53 17.40
N THR A 10 0.53 -1.11 16.19
CA THR A 10 -0.44 -0.60 15.21
C THR A 10 -1.30 -1.73 14.65
N LYS A 11 -2.60 -1.52 14.58
CA LYS A 11 -3.53 -2.48 13.97
C LYS A 11 -3.68 -2.21 12.48
N ILE A 12 -3.41 -3.23 11.67
CA ILE A 12 -3.57 -3.21 10.23
C ILE A 12 -4.77 -4.09 9.85
N ALA A 13 -5.80 -3.47 9.30
CA ALA A 13 -7.00 -4.16 8.82
C ALA A 13 -6.76 -4.74 7.43
N TYR A 14 -7.40 -5.88 7.15
CA TYR A 14 -7.31 -6.52 5.83
C TYR A 14 -8.55 -7.34 5.51
N LYS A 15 -8.79 -7.55 4.21
CA LYS A 15 -9.71 -8.53 3.65
C LYS A 15 -8.92 -9.73 3.13
N ASP A 16 -9.47 -10.93 3.27
CA ASP A 16 -8.83 -12.17 2.83
C ASP A 16 -9.93 -13.13 2.35
N TRP A 17 -9.99 -13.38 1.05
CA TRP A 17 -11.02 -14.18 0.42
C TRP A 17 -10.44 -15.28 -0.44
N GLY A 18 -11.18 -16.36 -0.61
CA GLY A 18 -10.84 -17.45 -1.51
C GLY A 18 -9.76 -18.38 -0.99
N LYS A 19 -9.19 -19.17 -1.91
CA LYS A 19 -8.14 -20.17 -1.66
C LYS A 19 -7.26 -20.27 -2.90
N GLY A 20 -6.06 -20.82 -2.76
CA GLY A 20 -5.10 -21.00 -3.86
C GLY A 20 -3.89 -20.09 -3.73
N GLN A 21 -3.22 -19.78 -4.84
CA GLN A 21 -2.04 -18.92 -4.84
C GLN A 21 -2.45 -17.50 -4.36
N PRO A 22 -1.74 -16.94 -3.37
CA PRO A 22 -2.11 -15.64 -2.81
C PRO A 22 -1.76 -14.48 -3.75
N ILE A 23 -2.70 -13.53 -3.84
CA ILE A 23 -2.50 -12.22 -4.45
C ILE A 23 -2.71 -11.17 -3.35
N LEU A 24 -1.72 -10.33 -3.12
CA LEU A 24 -1.80 -9.21 -2.17
C LEU A 24 -1.85 -7.89 -2.93
N PHE A 25 -2.88 -7.10 -2.64
CA PHE A 25 -3.15 -5.82 -3.27
C PHE A 25 -2.78 -4.68 -2.31
N SER A 26 -1.92 -3.78 -2.78
CA SER A 26 -1.52 -2.54 -2.10
C SER A 26 -2.15 -1.34 -2.80
N HIS A 27 -2.99 -0.60 -2.08
CA HIS A 27 -3.77 0.52 -2.63
C HIS A 27 -2.95 1.81 -2.80
N GLY A 28 -3.43 2.72 -3.66
CA GLY A 28 -2.91 4.07 -3.82
C GLY A 28 -3.39 5.02 -2.72
N TRP A 29 -2.72 6.16 -2.56
CA TRP A 29 -3.22 7.26 -1.73
C TRP A 29 -4.30 8.06 -2.49
N PRO A 30 -5.40 8.49 -1.86
CA PRO A 30 -5.79 8.33 -0.44
C PRO A 30 -6.84 7.22 -0.24
N LEU A 31 -6.67 6.13 -0.93
CA LEU A 31 -7.62 5.02 -0.98
C LEU A 31 -7.47 4.07 0.23
N ALA A 32 -8.19 2.95 0.18
CA ALA A 32 -8.14 1.84 1.11
C ALA A 32 -8.21 0.52 0.32
N GLY A 33 -8.14 -0.61 1.00
CA GLY A 33 -8.23 -1.93 0.38
C GLY A 33 -9.50 -2.14 -0.44
N ASP A 34 -10.59 -1.42 -0.12
CA ASP A 34 -11.85 -1.46 -0.85
C ASP A 34 -11.72 -1.07 -2.33
N ALA A 35 -10.71 -0.27 -2.68
CA ALA A 35 -10.43 0.09 -4.08
C ALA A 35 -10.15 -1.14 -4.98
N TRP A 36 -9.82 -2.28 -4.38
CA TRP A 36 -9.50 -3.51 -5.06
C TRP A 36 -10.64 -4.55 -5.12
N GLU A 37 -11.85 -4.22 -4.61
CA GLU A 37 -12.94 -5.21 -4.48
C GLU A 37 -13.31 -5.88 -5.81
N ALA A 38 -13.36 -5.14 -6.92
CA ALA A 38 -13.66 -5.69 -8.23
C ALA A 38 -12.60 -6.72 -8.69
N GLN A 39 -11.32 -6.41 -8.48
CA GLN A 39 -10.20 -7.29 -8.79
C GLN A 39 -10.16 -8.49 -7.85
N MET A 40 -10.40 -8.26 -6.56
CA MET A 40 -10.49 -9.35 -5.56
C MET A 40 -11.61 -10.32 -5.93
N LEU A 41 -12.78 -9.83 -6.32
CA LEU A 41 -13.89 -10.69 -6.75
C LEU A 41 -13.50 -11.50 -7.99
N PHE A 42 -12.95 -10.86 -9.00
CA PHE A 42 -12.51 -11.52 -10.23
C PHE A 42 -11.49 -12.63 -9.96
N PHE A 43 -10.40 -12.32 -9.26
CA PHE A 43 -9.36 -13.31 -9.00
C PHE A 43 -9.82 -14.39 -8.01
N GLY A 44 -10.61 -14.04 -7.00
CA GLY A 44 -11.19 -15.02 -6.06
C GLY A 44 -12.08 -16.05 -6.77
N GLN A 45 -12.89 -15.63 -7.73
CA GLN A 45 -13.70 -16.53 -8.57
C GLN A 45 -12.84 -17.39 -9.53
N ASN A 46 -11.62 -16.97 -9.82
CA ASN A 46 -10.68 -17.70 -10.69
C ASN A 46 -9.64 -18.53 -9.90
N GLY A 47 -9.92 -18.85 -8.63
CA GLY A 47 -9.14 -19.81 -7.85
C GLY A 47 -7.92 -19.24 -7.14
N TYR A 48 -7.85 -17.93 -6.92
CA TYR A 48 -6.81 -17.30 -6.13
C TYR A 48 -7.30 -16.98 -4.72
N ARG A 49 -6.38 -16.99 -3.73
CA ARG A 49 -6.59 -16.34 -2.45
C ARG A 49 -6.22 -14.87 -2.61
N VAL A 50 -7.15 -13.98 -2.32
CA VAL A 50 -6.98 -12.54 -2.56
C VAL A 50 -7.00 -11.78 -1.24
N ILE A 51 -5.99 -10.97 -1.02
CA ILE A 51 -5.80 -10.18 0.21
C ILE A 51 -5.66 -8.71 -0.20
N ALA A 52 -6.39 -7.82 0.47
CA ALA A 52 -6.19 -6.38 0.38
C ALA A 52 -6.15 -5.81 1.79
N HIS A 53 -5.08 -5.09 2.11
CA HIS A 53 -4.94 -4.43 3.41
C HIS A 53 -5.26 -2.95 3.31
N ASP A 54 -5.66 -2.37 4.41
CA ASP A 54 -5.67 -0.93 4.60
C ASP A 54 -4.30 -0.55 5.19
N ARG A 55 -3.52 0.27 4.45
CA ARG A 55 -2.23 0.75 4.96
C ARG A 55 -2.44 1.53 6.26
N ARG A 56 -1.45 1.58 7.16
CA ARG A 56 -1.54 2.41 8.37
C ARG A 56 -2.03 3.81 8.02
N SER A 57 -2.86 4.40 8.85
CA SER A 57 -3.55 5.68 8.68
C SER A 57 -4.54 5.76 7.51
N HIS A 58 -4.97 4.59 6.95
CA HIS A 58 -5.99 4.51 5.91
C HIS A 58 -7.09 3.52 6.32
N GLY A 59 -8.28 3.69 5.76
CA GLY A 59 -9.41 2.78 5.92
C GLY A 59 -9.72 2.39 7.35
N GLY A 60 -9.77 1.09 7.63
CA GLY A 60 -10.04 0.51 8.95
C GLY A 60 -8.79 0.27 9.81
N SER A 61 -7.60 0.61 9.33
CA SER A 61 -6.36 0.53 10.11
C SER A 61 -6.24 1.70 11.10
N ASP A 62 -5.40 1.52 12.14
CA ASP A 62 -5.17 2.55 13.13
C ASP A 62 -4.62 3.83 12.50
N GLN A 63 -5.10 4.97 13.00
CA GLN A 63 -4.65 6.30 12.61
C GLN A 63 -3.45 6.70 13.49
N THR A 64 -2.26 6.75 12.90
CA THR A 64 -1.01 7.03 13.62
C THR A 64 -0.42 8.38 13.24
N TRP A 65 0.22 9.06 14.19
CA TRP A 65 1.00 10.26 13.90
C TRP A 65 2.33 9.92 13.22
N ASP A 66 2.96 8.82 13.65
CA ASP A 66 4.26 8.38 13.21
C ASP A 66 4.18 7.20 12.24
N GLY A 67 5.27 6.92 11.55
CA GLY A 67 5.38 5.77 10.65
C GLY A 67 4.68 5.94 9.31
N ASN A 68 4.20 7.15 8.96
CA ASN A 68 3.56 7.40 7.67
C ASN A 68 4.62 7.65 6.57
N ASN A 69 5.47 6.66 6.34
CA ASN A 69 6.52 6.66 5.33
C ASN A 69 6.70 5.27 4.69
N MET A 70 7.38 5.21 3.55
CA MET A 70 7.50 3.97 2.75
C MET A 70 8.23 2.85 3.47
N ASP A 71 9.21 3.16 4.32
CA ASP A 71 9.94 2.16 5.09
C ASP A 71 9.01 1.43 6.05
N GLN A 72 8.22 2.19 6.82
CA GLN A 72 7.28 1.62 7.77
C GLN A 72 6.14 0.89 7.06
N TYR A 73 5.65 1.41 5.93
CA TYR A 73 4.63 0.71 5.15
C TYR A 73 5.13 -0.64 4.65
N ALA A 74 6.39 -0.71 4.20
CA ALA A 74 7.01 -1.97 3.80
C ALA A 74 7.21 -2.94 4.98
N ASP A 75 7.54 -2.43 6.16
CA ASP A 75 7.68 -3.22 7.38
C ASP A 75 6.33 -3.77 7.86
N ASP A 76 5.26 -2.95 7.87
CA ASP A 76 3.89 -3.39 8.16
C ASP A 76 3.42 -4.48 7.18
N LEU A 77 3.74 -4.29 5.89
CA LEU A 77 3.42 -5.26 4.84
C LEU A 77 4.15 -6.59 5.06
N ALA A 78 5.42 -6.54 5.48
CA ALA A 78 6.19 -7.73 5.83
C ALA A 78 5.57 -8.49 7.01
N GLU A 79 5.12 -7.78 8.05
CA GLU A 79 4.46 -8.39 9.19
C GLU A 79 3.12 -9.02 8.82
N LEU A 80 2.35 -8.40 7.92
CA LEU A 80 1.13 -8.98 7.36
C LEU A 80 1.43 -10.29 6.60
N ILE A 81 2.42 -10.26 5.71
CA ILE A 81 2.85 -11.42 4.91
C ILE A 81 3.32 -12.56 5.80
N GLU A 82 4.07 -12.26 6.86
CA GLU A 82 4.56 -13.25 7.82
C GLU A 82 3.42 -13.82 8.66
N THR A 83 2.55 -12.97 9.21
CA THR A 83 1.43 -13.38 10.06
C THR A 83 0.45 -14.30 9.32
N LEU A 84 0.19 -14.03 8.04
CA LEU A 84 -0.69 -14.84 7.19
C LEU A 84 0.06 -16.02 6.53
N ASP A 85 1.37 -16.19 6.79
CA ASP A 85 2.29 -17.18 6.17
C ASP A 85 2.15 -17.24 4.65
N LEU A 86 2.09 -16.08 3.98
CA LEU A 86 1.96 -16.02 2.53
C LEU A 86 3.26 -16.47 1.85
N LYS A 87 3.13 -17.36 0.85
CA LYS A 87 4.23 -17.92 0.04
C LYS A 87 3.80 -17.94 -1.42
N ASP A 88 4.76 -17.94 -2.32
CA ASP A 88 4.52 -17.83 -3.78
C ASP A 88 3.59 -16.65 -4.13
N LEU A 89 3.77 -15.56 -3.40
CA LEU A 89 2.92 -14.39 -3.39
C LEU A 89 3.02 -13.62 -4.71
N ILE A 90 1.86 -13.24 -5.26
CA ILE A 90 1.77 -12.23 -6.31
C ILE A 90 1.45 -10.89 -5.60
N MET A 91 2.34 -9.92 -5.72
CA MET A 91 2.12 -8.59 -5.16
C MET A 91 1.68 -7.62 -6.25
N ILE A 92 0.59 -6.92 -6.03
CA ILE A 92 0.05 -5.92 -6.98
C ILE A 92 -0.08 -4.58 -6.26
N GLY A 93 0.65 -3.58 -6.73
CA GLY A 93 0.63 -2.24 -6.14
C GLY A 93 0.24 -1.16 -7.13
N HIS A 94 -0.71 -0.30 -6.74
CA HIS A 94 -1.13 0.87 -7.52
C HIS A 94 -0.61 2.15 -6.89
N SER A 95 -0.03 3.04 -7.70
CA SER A 95 0.42 4.37 -7.24
C SER A 95 1.35 4.26 -6.03
N THR A 96 0.99 4.83 -4.87
CA THR A 96 1.71 4.69 -3.59
C THR A 96 1.89 3.24 -3.18
N GLY A 97 0.89 2.37 -3.44
CA GLY A 97 1.01 0.94 -3.17
C GLY A 97 2.06 0.25 -4.03
N GLY A 98 2.34 0.76 -5.22
CA GLY A 98 3.47 0.29 -6.04
C GLY A 98 4.82 0.66 -5.41
N GLY A 99 4.93 1.86 -4.86
CA GLY A 99 6.11 2.27 -4.08
C GLY A 99 6.32 1.41 -2.83
N GLU A 100 5.25 1.09 -2.10
CA GLU A 100 5.26 0.18 -0.94
C GLU A 100 5.75 -1.22 -1.31
N VAL A 101 5.25 -1.80 -2.41
CA VAL A 101 5.69 -3.11 -2.91
C VAL A 101 7.17 -3.08 -3.31
N ALA A 102 7.62 -2.03 -3.99
CA ALA A 102 9.02 -1.87 -4.37
C ALA A 102 9.93 -1.76 -3.12
N HIS A 103 9.50 -0.98 -2.11
CA HIS A 103 10.21 -0.87 -0.83
C HIS A 103 10.25 -2.20 -0.08
N TYR A 104 9.14 -2.95 -0.06
CA TYR A 104 9.13 -4.29 0.53
C TYR A 104 10.20 -5.19 -0.09
N ILE A 105 10.26 -5.26 -1.43
CA ILE A 105 11.28 -6.07 -2.12
C ILE A 105 12.71 -5.62 -1.76
N GLY A 106 12.94 -4.32 -1.72
CA GLY A 106 14.26 -3.76 -1.39
C GLY A 106 14.70 -4.05 0.04
N ARG A 107 13.78 -4.01 1.01
CA ARG A 107 14.07 -4.18 2.46
C ARG A 107 14.00 -5.62 2.94
N HIS A 108 13.03 -6.40 2.46
CA HIS A 108 12.71 -7.74 2.95
C HIS A 108 13.04 -8.84 1.95
N GLY A 109 13.41 -8.47 0.71
CA GLY A 109 13.76 -9.39 -0.37
C GLY A 109 12.54 -10.07 -0.99
N SER A 110 12.80 -10.98 -1.92
CA SER A 110 11.78 -11.63 -2.75
C SER A 110 11.50 -13.09 -2.39
N LYS A 111 12.03 -13.60 -1.27
CA LYS A 111 11.95 -15.04 -0.93
C LYS A 111 10.53 -15.61 -0.89
N ARG A 112 9.54 -14.79 -0.51
CA ARG A 112 8.12 -15.17 -0.43
C ARG A 112 7.33 -14.78 -1.68
N VAL A 113 7.95 -14.09 -2.65
CA VAL A 113 7.29 -13.45 -3.78
C VAL A 113 7.57 -14.17 -5.09
N ALA A 114 6.50 -14.58 -5.76
CA ALA A 114 6.58 -15.19 -7.08
C ALA A 114 6.56 -14.13 -8.20
N LYS A 115 5.74 -13.10 -8.06
CA LYS A 115 5.55 -12.05 -9.08
C LYS A 115 5.25 -10.69 -8.44
N VAL A 116 5.64 -9.64 -9.14
CA VAL A 116 5.27 -8.24 -8.81
C VAL A 116 4.61 -7.60 -10.02
N VAL A 117 3.50 -6.89 -9.77
CA VAL A 117 2.79 -6.08 -10.78
C VAL A 117 2.69 -4.66 -10.25
N LEU A 118 3.21 -3.70 -10.99
CA LEU A 118 3.19 -2.29 -10.66
C LEU A 118 2.27 -1.54 -11.62
N VAL A 119 1.23 -0.89 -11.08
CA VAL A 119 0.20 -0.17 -11.85
C VAL A 119 0.32 1.32 -11.53
N GLY A 120 0.84 2.12 -12.48
CA GLY A 120 1.03 3.56 -12.27
C GLY A 120 1.79 3.86 -10.97
N ALA A 121 2.79 3.06 -10.64
CA ALA A 121 3.51 3.11 -9.36
C ALA A 121 4.30 4.40 -9.21
N VAL A 122 4.30 4.96 -8.00
CA VAL A 122 5.24 6.06 -7.67
C VAL A 122 6.66 5.50 -7.60
N PRO A 123 7.66 6.28 -8.09
CA PRO A 123 9.06 5.89 -7.99
C PRO A 123 9.53 5.87 -6.52
N PRO A 124 10.61 5.14 -6.20
CA PRO A 124 11.14 5.05 -4.83
C PRO A 124 11.50 6.40 -4.22
N LEU A 125 11.92 7.37 -5.03
CA LEU A 125 12.25 8.72 -4.60
C LEU A 125 11.54 9.73 -5.51
N MET A 126 10.46 10.34 -5.02
CA MET A 126 9.71 11.36 -5.76
C MET A 126 10.30 12.77 -5.58
N LEU A 127 10.81 13.05 -4.37
CA LEU A 127 11.29 14.38 -4.01
C LEU A 127 12.52 14.76 -4.84
N LYS A 128 12.56 16.01 -5.32
CA LYS A 128 13.75 16.62 -5.90
C LYS A 128 14.81 16.80 -4.84
N THR A 129 15.95 16.15 -5.06
CA THR A 129 17.12 16.18 -4.20
C THR A 129 18.38 16.19 -5.06
N GLU A 130 19.55 16.30 -4.45
CA GLU A 130 20.83 16.13 -5.16
C GLU A 130 20.92 14.75 -5.83
N ALA A 131 20.42 13.70 -5.17
CA ALA A 131 20.38 12.33 -5.71
C ALA A 131 19.26 12.11 -6.76
N ASN A 132 18.28 13.02 -6.84
CA ASN A 132 17.16 12.98 -7.79
C ASN A 132 16.88 14.39 -8.33
N PRO A 133 17.73 14.96 -9.18
CA PRO A 133 17.59 16.34 -9.65
C PRO A 133 16.34 16.58 -10.51
N GLU A 134 15.81 15.54 -11.16
CA GLU A 134 14.57 15.58 -11.95
C GLU A 134 13.30 15.30 -11.12
N GLY A 135 13.44 15.15 -9.81
CA GLY A 135 12.35 14.87 -8.91
C GLY A 135 11.36 16.05 -8.76
N THR A 136 10.24 15.75 -8.12
CA THR A 136 9.17 16.73 -7.85
C THR A 136 9.61 17.71 -6.76
N PRO A 137 9.51 19.03 -6.99
CA PRO A 137 9.81 20.03 -5.97
C PRO A 137 8.99 19.88 -4.69
N LEU A 138 9.56 20.24 -3.52
CA LEU A 138 8.90 20.11 -2.22
C LEU A 138 7.58 20.90 -2.16
N GLU A 139 7.52 22.05 -2.80
CA GLU A 139 6.36 22.95 -2.83
C GLU A 139 5.10 22.27 -3.40
N VAL A 140 5.26 21.31 -4.30
CA VAL A 140 4.14 20.53 -4.84
C VAL A 140 3.53 19.66 -3.74
N PHE A 141 4.37 18.98 -2.95
CA PHE A 141 3.92 18.17 -1.82
C PHE A 141 3.31 19.03 -0.71
N ASP A 142 3.86 20.21 -0.45
CA ASP A 142 3.30 21.16 0.52
C ASP A 142 1.95 21.70 0.06
N GLY A 143 1.78 21.91 -1.25
CA GLY A 143 0.50 22.24 -1.86
C GLY A 143 -0.57 21.16 -1.61
N ILE A 144 -0.22 19.88 -1.78
CA ILE A 144 -1.07 18.73 -1.49
C ILE A 144 -1.44 18.70 0.00
N ARG A 145 -0.48 18.83 0.90
CA ARG A 145 -0.70 18.86 2.35
C ARG A 145 -1.63 20.01 2.76
N LYS A 146 -1.40 21.20 2.23
CA LYS A 146 -2.22 22.36 2.49
C LYS A 146 -3.65 22.19 1.96
N GLY A 147 -3.81 21.68 0.74
CA GLY A 147 -5.12 21.42 0.13
C GLY A 147 -5.95 20.45 0.98
N THR A 148 -5.35 19.33 1.37
CA THR A 148 -6.03 18.33 2.22
C THR A 148 -6.35 18.84 3.61
N ALA A 149 -5.50 19.68 4.20
CA ALA A 149 -5.74 20.28 5.52
C ALA A 149 -6.81 21.37 5.50
N THR A 150 -6.94 22.10 4.38
CA THR A 150 -7.88 23.24 4.26
C THR A 150 -9.30 22.77 3.94
N ASN A 151 -9.47 21.95 2.90
CA ASN A 151 -10.76 21.38 2.51
C ASN A 151 -10.53 20.06 1.78
N ARG A 152 -10.45 18.99 2.55
CA ARG A 152 -10.15 17.64 2.06
C ARG A 152 -11.11 17.17 0.96
N SER A 153 -12.40 17.41 1.14
CA SER A 153 -13.42 16.95 0.20
C SER A 153 -13.30 17.67 -1.16
N GLN A 154 -13.09 19.00 -1.13
CA GLN A 154 -12.90 19.77 -2.36
C GLN A 154 -11.58 19.39 -3.03
N PHE A 155 -10.50 19.27 -2.25
CA PHE A 155 -9.19 18.87 -2.78
C PHE A 155 -9.25 17.54 -3.54
N PHE A 156 -9.90 16.51 -2.99
CA PHE A 156 -10.02 15.23 -3.66
C PHE A 156 -10.93 15.26 -4.89
N LYS A 157 -11.97 16.11 -4.86
CA LYS A 157 -12.82 16.34 -6.03
C LYS A 157 -12.06 17.02 -7.18
N ASP A 158 -11.14 17.92 -6.85
CA ASP A 158 -10.34 18.64 -7.84
C ASP A 158 -9.16 17.81 -8.37
N LEU A 159 -8.77 16.75 -7.65
CA LEU A 159 -7.70 15.84 -8.01
C LEU A 159 -8.12 14.80 -9.08
N THR A 160 -9.43 14.53 -9.21
CA THR A 160 -10.01 13.54 -10.17
C THR A 160 -10.55 14.19 -11.40
#